data_858915ae8bf7b46149097fc63e519abe
#
_entry.id   858915ae8bf7b46149097fc63e519abe
#
_cell.length_a   1.000
_cell.length_b   1.000
_cell.length_c   1.000
_cell.angle_alpha   90.00
_cell.angle_beta   90.00
_cell.angle_gamma   90.00
#
_symmetry.space_group_name_H-M   'P 1'
#
loop_
_entity.id
_entity.type
_entity.pdbx_description
1 polymer ?
#
loop_
_entity_poly.entity_id
_entity_poly.type
_entity_poly.pdbx_seq_one_letter_code
_entity_poly.pdbx_strand_id
1 'polypeptide(L)'
;MGIPINELPLRVRRVKIVGNNRTRPYVVEDQLQEAYEATTVSGVYGGLVEGAHKLDGMGLFESVQVSMDATEDGSLDQTDVTVALKEKNWYLLQTGGTTSGRQGNLDASEFSNLRYSVAGTLRNALGHGEMIDAGYNSPIAGQEGHTVSGKLFLPSLLRAPVSGTLEAIMDTVDLTKFSSLLEHRRGVTATARALDGRHALAAELALRDVSPRRHPGVPYAYASSLGVVADAARPSTKTSLKYTYTEDARDNPFVPTAGSYLRASFEGAGLMGDTSFAKGVVELQRHIPLSSVVLGPETVLPVSLSLCASGGAIRPFGPSERTFFSDRFNLGGPMTLRGFPFHGAGPRAPKEEGGCKGGDALGGDIRYAASASLGFPFPVKAMAMAGWRGYLFTNLGNLTTWDTPLKQYGRDTRVSVGVAAAWNLMGVGRLEINYARVLRRSPRDLYRERPLQFGFGVSFE
;
A
#
# COMPACT_ATOMS: atom_id res chain seq x y z
N MET A 1 -1.91 -9.72 -54.65
CA MET A 1 -1.66 -9.91 -53.21
C MET A 1 -2.93 -9.44 -52.51
N GLY A 2 -3.67 -10.31 -51.84
CA GLY A 2 -4.87 -9.90 -51.06
C GLY A 2 -4.43 -9.17 -49.79
N ILE A 3 -5.15 -8.10 -49.43
CA ILE A 3 -4.95 -7.42 -48.15
C ILE A 3 -5.29 -8.42 -47.02
N PRO A 4 -4.45 -8.59 -46.00
CA PRO A 4 -4.76 -9.47 -44.87
C PRO A 4 -6.05 -9.02 -44.21
N ILE A 5 -6.90 -9.93 -43.77
CA ILE A 5 -8.21 -9.64 -43.16
C ILE A 5 -8.06 -8.64 -42.00
N ASN A 6 -6.97 -8.71 -41.25
CA ASN A 6 -6.69 -7.83 -40.10
C ASN A 6 -6.45 -6.35 -40.49
N GLU A 7 -6.07 -6.08 -41.73
CA GLU A 7 -5.81 -4.74 -42.24
C GLU A 7 -6.96 -4.18 -43.09
N LEU A 8 -8.04 -4.92 -43.25
CA LEU A 8 -9.22 -4.42 -43.93
C LEU A 8 -9.80 -3.21 -43.19
N PRO A 9 -10.26 -2.19 -43.94
CA PRO A 9 -10.89 -1.01 -43.32
C PRO A 9 -12.19 -1.43 -42.62
N LEU A 10 -12.31 -1.05 -41.34
CA LEU A 10 -13.51 -1.25 -40.55
C LEU A 10 -13.64 -0.12 -39.55
N ARG A 11 -14.86 0.40 -39.38
CA ARG A 11 -15.19 1.42 -38.39
C ARG A 11 -16.45 1.05 -37.62
N VAL A 12 -16.48 1.41 -36.35
CA VAL A 12 -17.69 1.28 -35.52
C VAL A 12 -18.69 2.36 -35.95
N ARG A 13 -19.86 1.93 -36.42
CA ARG A 13 -20.96 2.84 -36.79
C ARG A 13 -21.80 3.20 -35.57
N ARG A 14 -22.16 2.21 -34.77
CA ARG A 14 -23.08 2.35 -33.64
C ARG A 14 -22.71 1.38 -32.53
N VAL A 15 -22.82 1.83 -31.28
CA VAL A 15 -22.76 0.95 -30.10
C VAL A 15 -24.13 0.87 -29.47
N LYS A 16 -24.63 -0.35 -29.32
CA LYS A 16 -25.87 -0.66 -28.62
C LYS A 16 -25.53 -1.24 -27.26
N ILE A 17 -25.97 -0.60 -26.19
CA ILE A 17 -25.74 -1.07 -24.81
C ILE A 17 -27.01 -1.69 -24.30
N VAL A 18 -26.91 -2.91 -23.75
CA VAL A 18 -28.03 -3.70 -23.23
C VAL A 18 -27.73 -4.15 -21.82
N GLY A 19 -28.71 -4.04 -20.92
CA GLY A 19 -28.56 -4.50 -19.53
C GLY A 19 -28.00 -3.46 -18.56
N ASN A 20 -27.78 -2.22 -19.01
CA ASN A 20 -27.38 -1.11 -18.19
C ASN A 20 -28.57 -0.47 -17.45
N ASN A 21 -29.05 -1.11 -16.38
CA ASN A 21 -30.23 -0.64 -15.65
C ASN A 21 -29.99 0.65 -14.85
N ARG A 22 -28.78 0.81 -14.33
CA ARG A 22 -28.33 1.98 -13.54
C ARG A 22 -27.21 2.75 -14.20
N THR A 23 -26.28 2.01 -14.81
CA THR A 23 -25.11 2.59 -15.46
C THR A 23 -25.52 3.48 -16.61
N ARG A 24 -25.09 4.74 -16.58
CA ARG A 24 -25.34 5.67 -17.67
C ARG A 24 -24.57 5.24 -18.92
N PRO A 25 -25.15 5.38 -20.13
CA PRO A 25 -24.49 4.92 -21.36
C PRO A 25 -23.07 5.41 -21.55
N TYR A 26 -22.81 6.68 -21.27
CA TYR A 26 -21.48 7.28 -21.45
C TYR A 26 -20.38 6.57 -20.65
N VAL A 27 -20.69 5.97 -19.47
CA VAL A 27 -19.71 5.24 -18.67
C VAL A 27 -19.16 4.03 -19.43
N VAL A 28 -20.01 3.41 -20.26
CA VAL A 28 -19.64 2.27 -21.11
C VAL A 28 -18.94 2.78 -22.37
N GLU A 29 -19.48 3.82 -23.00
CA GLU A 29 -18.96 4.42 -24.23
C GLU A 29 -17.53 4.96 -24.05
N ASP A 30 -17.26 5.63 -22.92
CA ASP A 30 -15.93 6.16 -22.60
C ASP A 30 -14.84 5.06 -22.53
N GLN A 31 -15.20 3.80 -22.18
CA GLN A 31 -14.26 2.69 -22.18
C GLN A 31 -14.01 2.09 -23.56
N LEU A 32 -14.82 2.40 -24.54
CA LEU A 32 -14.75 1.89 -25.92
C LEU A 32 -14.15 2.93 -26.89
N GLN A 33 -13.60 4.03 -26.40
CA GLN A 33 -13.09 5.13 -27.23
C GLN A 33 -12.03 4.66 -28.22
N GLU A 34 -11.13 3.76 -27.82
CA GLU A 34 -10.10 3.19 -28.71
C GLU A 34 -10.69 2.40 -29.88
N ALA A 35 -11.83 1.70 -29.66
CA ALA A 35 -12.55 1.02 -30.73
C ALA A 35 -13.23 1.98 -31.69
N TYR A 36 -13.73 3.13 -31.20
CA TYR A 36 -14.32 4.17 -32.03
C TYR A 36 -13.29 4.88 -32.93
N GLU A 37 -12.08 5.06 -32.43
CA GLU A 37 -10.99 5.73 -33.15
C GLU A 37 -10.31 4.81 -34.17
N ALA A 38 -10.49 3.49 -34.02
CA ALA A 38 -9.86 2.49 -34.88
C ALA A 38 -10.47 2.50 -36.29
N THR A 39 -9.63 2.23 -37.29
CA THR A 39 -9.98 2.23 -38.72
C THR A 39 -9.75 0.89 -39.43
N THR A 40 -9.29 -0.13 -38.70
CA THR A 40 -9.00 -1.48 -39.22
C THR A 40 -9.70 -2.54 -38.37
N VAL A 41 -9.92 -3.71 -38.95
CA VAL A 41 -10.53 -4.86 -38.24
C VAL A 41 -9.75 -5.19 -36.97
N SER A 42 -8.42 -5.29 -37.07
CA SER A 42 -7.56 -5.56 -35.91
C SER A 42 -7.65 -4.48 -34.83
N GLY A 43 -7.68 -3.20 -35.26
CA GLY A 43 -7.79 -2.07 -34.33
C GLY A 43 -9.14 -2.04 -33.61
N VAL A 44 -10.25 -2.23 -34.33
CA VAL A 44 -11.59 -2.28 -33.74
C VAL A 44 -11.68 -3.46 -32.75
N TYR A 45 -11.24 -4.65 -33.17
CA TYR A 45 -11.27 -5.83 -32.30
C TYR A 45 -10.42 -5.62 -31.04
N GLY A 46 -9.18 -5.12 -31.18
CA GLY A 46 -8.28 -4.81 -30.09
C GLY A 46 -8.89 -3.80 -29.11
N GLY A 47 -9.45 -2.69 -29.61
CA GLY A 47 -10.13 -1.68 -28.81
C GLY A 47 -11.37 -2.21 -28.08
N LEU A 48 -12.12 -3.12 -28.68
CA LEU A 48 -13.27 -3.76 -28.03
C LEU A 48 -12.85 -4.73 -26.91
N VAL A 49 -11.79 -5.51 -27.12
CA VAL A 49 -11.24 -6.39 -26.08
C VAL A 49 -10.69 -5.59 -24.92
N GLU A 50 -9.94 -4.54 -25.21
CA GLU A 50 -9.41 -3.63 -24.18
C GLU A 50 -10.53 -2.95 -23.42
N GLY A 51 -11.56 -2.44 -24.12
CA GLY A 51 -12.73 -1.82 -23.51
C GLY A 51 -13.52 -2.81 -22.63
N ALA A 52 -13.68 -4.06 -23.08
CA ALA A 52 -14.31 -5.10 -22.26
C ALA A 52 -13.53 -5.39 -20.98
N HIS A 53 -12.19 -5.46 -21.05
CA HIS A 53 -11.33 -5.60 -19.87
C HIS A 53 -11.44 -4.40 -18.93
N LYS A 54 -11.47 -3.17 -19.45
CA LYS A 54 -11.65 -1.96 -18.65
C LYS A 54 -13.00 -1.97 -17.92
N LEU A 55 -14.09 -2.35 -18.62
CA LEU A 55 -15.43 -2.48 -18.02
C LEU A 55 -15.47 -3.56 -16.92
N ASP A 56 -14.88 -4.72 -17.16
CA ASP A 56 -14.79 -5.79 -16.15
C ASP A 56 -13.97 -5.36 -14.93
N GLY A 57 -12.85 -4.67 -15.17
CA GLY A 57 -11.99 -4.10 -14.15
C GLY A 57 -12.65 -3.05 -13.25
N MET A 58 -13.74 -2.42 -13.70
CA MET A 58 -14.52 -1.48 -12.86
C MET A 58 -15.21 -2.18 -11.68
N GLY A 59 -15.36 -3.51 -11.71
CA GLY A 59 -16.00 -4.28 -10.65
C GLY A 59 -17.52 -4.08 -10.50
N LEU A 60 -18.16 -3.43 -11.47
CA LEU A 60 -19.60 -3.08 -11.48
C LEU A 60 -20.44 -4.19 -12.10
N PHE A 61 -19.86 -5.01 -12.96
CA PHE A 61 -20.57 -5.98 -13.77
C PHE A 61 -20.23 -7.43 -13.33
N GLU A 62 -21.22 -8.31 -13.41
CA GLU A 62 -21.01 -9.76 -13.25
C GLU A 62 -20.47 -10.37 -14.54
N SER A 63 -20.92 -9.84 -15.68
CA SER A 63 -20.44 -10.22 -17.00
C SER A 63 -20.51 -9.06 -17.97
N VAL A 64 -19.51 -9.00 -18.85
CA VAL A 64 -19.40 -8.06 -19.97
C VAL A 64 -19.22 -8.91 -21.23
N GLN A 65 -20.15 -8.79 -22.18
CA GLN A 65 -20.06 -9.47 -23.47
C GLN A 65 -20.14 -8.43 -24.58
N VAL A 66 -19.16 -8.47 -25.48
CA VAL A 66 -19.09 -7.56 -26.62
C VAL A 66 -19.16 -8.37 -27.89
N SER A 67 -20.09 -8.05 -28.78
CA SER A 67 -20.24 -8.66 -30.09
C SER A 67 -20.17 -7.59 -31.19
N MET A 68 -19.67 -8.01 -32.35
CA MET A 68 -19.68 -7.22 -33.56
C MET A 68 -20.73 -7.82 -34.50
N ASP A 69 -21.63 -6.99 -34.96
CA ASP A 69 -22.72 -7.38 -35.83
C ASP A 69 -22.56 -6.70 -37.22
N ALA A 70 -22.98 -7.36 -38.27
CA ALA A 70 -23.05 -6.75 -39.60
C ALA A 70 -24.05 -5.59 -39.59
N THR A 71 -23.74 -4.54 -40.33
CA THR A 71 -24.65 -3.40 -40.48
C THR A 71 -25.88 -3.77 -41.29
N GLU A 72 -27.03 -3.22 -40.92
CA GLU A 72 -28.33 -3.45 -41.63
C GLU A 72 -28.24 -3.02 -43.12
N ASP A 73 -27.38 -2.10 -43.47
CA ASP A 73 -27.19 -1.56 -44.80
C ASP A 73 -26.27 -2.45 -45.67
N GLY A 74 -25.69 -3.54 -45.11
CA GLY A 74 -24.80 -4.44 -45.81
C GLY A 74 -23.42 -3.82 -46.14
N SER A 75 -23.03 -2.70 -45.53
CA SER A 75 -21.73 -2.07 -45.75
C SER A 75 -20.63 -2.93 -45.12
N LEU A 76 -19.57 -3.20 -45.91
CA LEU A 76 -18.47 -4.10 -45.50
C LEU A 76 -17.37 -3.37 -44.70
N ASP A 77 -17.39 -2.05 -44.66
CA ASP A 77 -16.42 -1.19 -43.99
C ASP A 77 -16.91 -0.66 -42.63
N GLN A 78 -18.11 -1.05 -42.22
CA GLN A 78 -18.74 -0.63 -40.96
C GLN A 78 -19.27 -1.83 -40.16
N THR A 79 -19.29 -1.70 -38.83
CA THR A 79 -19.87 -2.69 -37.92
C THR A 79 -20.69 -2.01 -36.85
N ASP A 80 -21.79 -2.67 -36.46
CA ASP A 80 -22.53 -2.33 -35.24
C ASP A 80 -21.98 -3.18 -34.09
N VAL A 81 -21.80 -2.56 -32.92
CA VAL A 81 -21.29 -3.22 -31.73
C VAL A 81 -22.40 -3.35 -30.71
N THR A 82 -22.63 -4.54 -30.19
CA THR A 82 -23.56 -4.77 -29.08
C THR A 82 -22.77 -5.09 -27.82
N VAL A 83 -22.97 -4.31 -26.76
CA VAL A 83 -22.38 -4.51 -25.43
C VAL A 83 -23.47 -4.96 -24.49
N ALA A 84 -23.47 -6.24 -24.15
CA ALA A 84 -24.41 -6.81 -23.18
C ALA A 84 -23.77 -6.87 -21.80
N LEU A 85 -24.40 -6.23 -20.85
CA LEU A 85 -23.92 -6.06 -19.48
C LEU A 85 -24.87 -6.73 -18.50
N LYS A 86 -24.32 -7.34 -17.45
CA LYS A 86 -25.07 -7.77 -16.28
C LYS A 86 -24.50 -7.06 -15.05
N GLU A 87 -25.26 -6.12 -14.51
CA GLU A 87 -24.83 -5.34 -13.35
C GLU A 87 -24.83 -6.18 -12.07
N LYS A 88 -23.79 -6.02 -11.22
CA LYS A 88 -23.75 -6.59 -9.87
C LYS A 88 -24.77 -5.91 -8.95
N ASN A 89 -25.02 -6.55 -7.82
CA ASN A 89 -25.81 -5.92 -6.76
C ASN A 89 -25.19 -4.59 -6.36
N TRP A 90 -26.01 -3.56 -6.24
CA TRP A 90 -25.58 -2.19 -5.94
C TRP A 90 -25.12 -1.97 -4.51
N TYR A 91 -25.41 -2.91 -3.64
CA TYR A 91 -24.92 -2.88 -2.27
C TYR A 91 -24.21 -4.18 -1.90
N LEU A 92 -23.23 -4.04 -1.03
CA LEU A 92 -22.52 -5.16 -0.44
C LEU A 92 -22.27 -4.82 1.03
N LEU A 93 -22.61 -5.74 1.94
CA LEU A 93 -22.26 -5.64 3.34
C LEU A 93 -21.23 -6.73 3.65
N GLN A 94 -20.12 -6.32 4.23
CA GLN A 94 -19.03 -7.21 4.62
C GLN A 94 -18.77 -7.08 6.11
N THR A 95 -18.56 -8.23 6.76
CA THR A 95 -18.09 -8.29 8.15
C THR A 95 -16.86 -9.18 8.19
N GLY A 96 -15.88 -8.81 8.97
CA GLY A 96 -14.65 -9.60 9.02
C GLY A 96 -13.72 -9.19 10.15
N GLY A 97 -12.61 -9.92 10.27
CA GLY A 97 -11.49 -9.55 11.11
C GLY A 97 -10.44 -8.85 10.26
N THR A 98 -9.98 -7.72 10.72
CA THR A 98 -8.84 -7.02 10.15
C THR A 98 -7.73 -6.91 11.17
N THR A 99 -6.52 -6.73 10.70
CA THR A 99 -5.38 -6.44 11.56
C THR A 99 -5.01 -4.98 11.39
N SER A 100 -4.95 -4.23 12.49
CA SER A 100 -4.52 -2.85 12.42
C SER A 100 -2.99 -2.78 12.31
N GLY A 101 -2.50 -2.74 11.08
CA GLY A 101 -1.12 -2.38 10.82
C GLY A 101 -1.10 -1.31 9.73
N ARG A 102 -0.68 -0.12 10.06
CA ARG A 102 -0.22 0.83 9.06
C ARG A 102 1.02 0.20 8.41
N GLN A 103 0.83 -0.45 7.22
CA GLN A 103 1.83 -1.24 6.48
C GLN A 103 1.88 -2.74 6.78
N GLY A 104 0.80 -3.37 7.21
CA GLY A 104 0.65 -4.82 7.08
C GLY A 104 1.69 -5.72 7.77
N ASN A 105 2.42 -5.22 8.75
CA ASN A 105 3.46 -5.98 9.42
C ASN A 105 3.03 -6.31 10.86
N LEU A 106 2.71 -7.56 11.13
CA LEU A 106 2.43 -8.07 12.47
C LEU A 106 3.65 -8.76 13.05
N ASP A 107 4.02 -8.40 14.27
CA ASP A 107 4.90 -9.20 15.12
C ASP A 107 4.04 -10.17 15.95
N ALA A 108 4.55 -11.33 16.34
CA ALA A 108 3.79 -12.33 17.13
C ALA A 108 3.21 -11.78 18.44
N SER A 109 3.79 -10.69 18.97
CA SER A 109 3.23 -9.95 20.11
C SER A 109 2.01 -9.10 19.76
N GLU A 110 1.62 -9.04 18.49
CA GLU A 110 0.62 -8.13 17.93
C GLU A 110 -0.65 -8.82 17.43
N PHE A 111 -0.83 -10.12 17.67
CA PHE A 111 -2.15 -10.76 17.58
C PHE A 111 -3.21 -10.06 18.45
N SER A 112 -2.77 -9.27 19.43
CA SER A 112 -3.66 -8.36 20.17
C SER A 112 -4.22 -7.21 19.33
N ASN A 113 -3.71 -6.99 18.10
CA ASN A 113 -4.16 -5.95 17.18
C ASN A 113 -5.29 -6.42 16.26
N LEU A 114 -5.89 -7.56 16.54
CA LEU A 114 -7.07 -8.03 15.83
C LEU A 114 -8.23 -7.06 16.07
N ARG A 115 -8.82 -6.63 14.96
CA ARG A 115 -9.99 -5.75 14.92
C ARG A 115 -11.12 -6.45 14.19
N TYR A 116 -12.34 -6.27 14.67
CA TYR A 116 -13.49 -6.59 13.86
C TYR A 116 -13.78 -5.42 12.91
N SER A 117 -14.24 -5.71 11.72
CA SER A 117 -14.61 -4.74 10.71
C SER A 117 -16.02 -4.96 10.23
N VAL A 118 -16.73 -3.88 10.03
CA VAL A 118 -18.00 -3.84 9.30
C VAL A 118 -17.84 -2.81 8.20
N ALA A 119 -18.09 -3.22 6.96
CA ALA A 119 -18.00 -2.33 5.81
C ALA A 119 -19.22 -2.49 4.92
N GLY A 120 -19.74 -1.37 4.43
CA GLY A 120 -20.80 -1.30 3.44
C GLY A 120 -20.27 -0.64 2.17
N THR A 121 -20.53 -1.24 1.01
CA THR A 121 -20.21 -0.69 -0.28
C THR A 121 -21.48 -0.46 -1.08
N LEU A 122 -21.66 0.75 -1.62
CA LEU A 122 -22.65 1.07 -2.63
C LEU A 122 -21.93 1.21 -3.97
N ARG A 123 -22.37 0.44 -4.96
CA ARG A 123 -21.80 0.42 -6.30
C ARG A 123 -22.74 1.10 -7.27
N ASN A 124 -22.23 2.11 -7.97
CA ASN A 124 -22.95 2.77 -9.07
C ASN A 124 -24.36 3.23 -8.67
N ALA A 125 -24.51 3.80 -7.48
CA ALA A 125 -25.79 4.26 -6.94
C ALA A 125 -26.36 5.43 -7.74
N LEU A 126 -25.49 6.31 -8.29
CA LEU A 126 -25.83 7.48 -9.10
C LEU A 126 -25.70 7.22 -10.61
N GLY A 127 -25.16 6.08 -11.01
CA GLY A 127 -25.02 5.67 -12.41
C GLY A 127 -23.74 6.15 -13.10
N HIS A 128 -22.81 6.72 -12.38
CA HIS A 128 -21.53 7.24 -12.92
C HIS A 128 -20.36 6.24 -12.81
N GLY A 129 -20.64 5.00 -12.39
CA GLY A 129 -19.63 3.99 -12.13
C GLY A 129 -18.93 4.15 -10.77
N GLU A 130 -19.44 5.02 -9.92
CA GLU A 130 -18.87 5.33 -8.63
C GLU A 130 -19.02 4.17 -7.63
N MET A 131 -18.09 4.10 -6.65
CA MET A 131 -18.19 3.25 -5.48
C MET A 131 -18.10 4.10 -4.21
N ILE A 132 -19.04 3.88 -3.30
CA ILE A 132 -19.08 4.53 -2.00
C ILE A 132 -18.90 3.46 -0.94
N ASP A 133 -17.80 3.52 -0.22
CA ASP A 133 -17.50 2.62 0.90
C ASP A 133 -17.64 3.36 2.21
N ALA A 134 -18.24 2.70 3.19
CA ALA A 134 -18.24 3.15 4.58
C ALA A 134 -17.78 2.01 5.46
N GLY A 135 -16.81 2.25 6.32
CA GLY A 135 -16.19 1.25 7.16
C GLY A 135 -16.08 1.66 8.62
N TYR A 136 -16.25 0.69 9.50
CA TYR A 136 -16.00 0.79 10.92
C TYR A 136 -15.12 -0.37 11.37
N ASN A 137 -14.01 -0.04 12.03
CA ASN A 137 -13.11 -1.04 12.61
C ASN A 137 -12.90 -0.74 14.09
N SER A 138 -12.95 -1.78 14.92
CA SER A 138 -12.72 -1.67 16.35
C SER A 138 -11.87 -2.82 16.88
N PRO A 139 -11.01 -2.59 17.88
CA PRO A 139 -10.23 -3.66 18.50
C PRO A 139 -11.12 -4.72 19.13
N ILE A 140 -10.71 -5.99 19.06
CA ILE A 140 -11.43 -7.11 19.69
C ILE A 140 -11.17 -7.14 21.20
N ALA A 141 -9.95 -6.82 21.62
CA ALA A 141 -9.58 -6.77 23.04
C ALA A 141 -8.33 -5.91 23.30
N GLY A 142 -8.30 -5.24 24.42
CA GLY A 142 -7.08 -4.73 25.06
C GLY A 142 -6.37 -3.54 24.39
N GLN A 143 -6.95 -2.93 23.38
CA GLN A 143 -6.44 -1.73 22.73
C GLN A 143 -7.49 -0.61 22.70
N GLU A 144 -7.01 0.61 22.70
CA GLU A 144 -7.85 1.77 22.48
C GLU A 144 -7.89 2.13 21.00
N GLY A 145 -9.03 2.65 20.58
CA GLY A 145 -9.16 3.30 19.28
C GLY A 145 -10.07 2.60 18.29
N HIS A 146 -10.85 3.43 17.63
CA HIS A 146 -11.78 3.04 16.58
C HIS A 146 -11.36 3.73 15.29
N THR A 147 -11.64 3.09 14.16
CA THR A 147 -11.48 3.70 12.85
C THR A 147 -12.83 3.77 12.17
N VAL A 148 -13.23 4.96 11.76
CA VAL A 148 -14.36 5.21 10.89
C VAL A 148 -13.81 5.74 9.58
N SER A 149 -14.23 5.18 8.47
CA SER A 149 -13.81 5.62 7.15
C SER A 149 -14.99 5.73 6.20
N GLY A 150 -14.93 6.72 5.32
CA GLY A 150 -15.82 6.88 4.19
C GLY A 150 -14.98 7.13 2.95
N LYS A 151 -15.25 6.44 1.85
CA LYS A 151 -14.51 6.56 0.61
C LYS A 151 -15.47 6.65 -0.56
N LEU A 152 -15.29 7.66 -1.40
CA LEU A 152 -15.93 7.79 -2.69
C LEU A 152 -14.86 7.56 -3.77
N PHE A 153 -15.06 6.59 -4.62
CA PHE A 153 -14.24 6.34 -5.80
C PHE A 153 -15.02 6.66 -7.06
N LEU A 154 -14.38 7.37 -7.98
CA LEU A 154 -14.86 7.71 -9.31
C LEU A 154 -13.90 7.13 -10.35
N PRO A 155 -14.32 6.23 -11.23
CA PRO A 155 -13.44 5.60 -12.21
C PRO A 155 -12.94 6.59 -13.27
N SER A 156 -13.71 7.62 -13.55
CA SER A 156 -13.33 8.72 -14.45
C SER A 156 -13.69 10.04 -13.80
N LEU A 157 -12.70 10.93 -13.64
CA LEU A 157 -12.90 12.25 -13.08
C LEU A 157 -13.12 13.25 -14.23
N LEU A 158 -14.32 13.81 -14.33
CA LEU A 158 -14.67 14.79 -15.37
C LEU A 158 -14.43 14.28 -16.81
N ARG A 159 -14.59 12.98 -17.05
CA ARG A 159 -14.28 12.29 -18.32
C ARG A 159 -12.82 12.37 -18.74
N ALA A 160 -11.92 12.75 -17.85
CA ALA A 160 -10.49 12.65 -18.09
C ALA A 160 -10.00 11.22 -17.86
N PRO A 161 -8.87 10.78 -18.44
CA PRO A 161 -8.26 9.48 -18.19
C PRO A 161 -7.58 9.42 -16.81
N VAL A 162 -8.34 9.80 -15.80
CA VAL A 162 -7.90 9.93 -14.40
C VAL A 162 -9.02 9.45 -13.50
N SER A 163 -8.73 8.50 -12.61
CA SER A 163 -9.66 8.11 -11.54
C SER A 163 -9.52 9.05 -10.33
N GLY A 164 -10.62 9.28 -9.64
CA GLY A 164 -10.69 10.10 -8.44
C GLY A 164 -11.05 9.30 -7.20
N THR A 165 -10.44 9.61 -6.07
CA THR A 165 -10.82 9.05 -4.77
C THR A 165 -10.91 10.18 -3.76
N LEU A 166 -12.01 10.25 -3.02
CA LEU A 166 -12.16 11.12 -1.85
C LEU A 166 -12.35 10.21 -0.64
N GLU A 167 -11.46 10.32 0.33
CA GLU A 167 -11.48 9.51 1.54
C GLU A 167 -11.53 10.41 2.77
N ALA A 168 -12.48 10.15 3.66
CA ALA A 168 -12.56 10.74 4.99
C ALA A 168 -12.28 9.67 6.03
N ILE A 169 -11.40 9.96 6.98
CA ILE A 169 -11.01 9.00 8.01
C ILE A 169 -10.99 9.67 9.38
N MET A 170 -11.47 8.94 10.37
CA MET A 170 -11.28 9.22 11.79
C MET A 170 -10.68 7.97 12.41
N ASP A 171 -9.44 8.04 12.88
CA ASP A 171 -8.76 6.90 13.47
C ASP A 171 -8.01 7.29 14.76
N THR A 172 -7.83 6.30 15.60
CA THR A 172 -6.93 6.36 16.75
C THR A 172 -5.85 5.30 16.57
N VAL A 173 -4.61 5.73 16.52
CA VAL A 173 -3.44 4.87 16.40
C VAL A 173 -2.82 4.69 17.77
N ASP A 174 -2.81 3.46 18.26
CA ASP A 174 -2.19 3.10 19.54
C ASP A 174 -0.69 2.84 19.34
N LEU A 175 0.13 3.76 19.80
CA LEU A 175 1.60 3.67 19.81
C LEU A 175 2.15 3.50 21.23
N THR A 176 1.30 3.15 22.20
CA THR A 176 1.67 3.04 23.62
C THR A 176 2.78 2.01 23.88
N LYS A 177 2.90 1.00 23.01
CA LYS A 177 3.96 -0.03 23.11
C LYS A 177 5.35 0.45 22.65
N PHE A 178 5.40 1.50 21.82
CA PHE A 178 6.63 1.93 21.15
C PHE A 178 7.07 3.33 21.56
N SER A 179 6.11 4.21 21.79
CA SER A 179 6.34 5.64 22.01
C SER A 179 5.43 6.22 23.10
N SER A 180 4.74 5.38 23.88
CA SER A 180 3.91 5.76 25.02
C SER A 180 2.84 6.81 24.71
N LEU A 181 2.25 6.80 23.50
CA LEU A 181 1.25 7.76 23.07
C LEU A 181 0.10 7.13 22.29
N LEU A 182 -1.03 7.83 22.27
CA LEU A 182 -2.14 7.63 21.34
C LEU A 182 -2.18 8.80 20.35
N GLU A 183 -2.39 8.52 19.07
CA GLU A 183 -2.60 9.54 18.06
C GLU A 183 -4.06 9.46 17.58
N HIS A 184 -4.81 10.54 17.77
CA HIS A 184 -6.14 10.73 17.21
C HIS A 184 -6.02 11.52 15.92
N ARG A 185 -6.47 10.95 14.81
CA ARG A 185 -6.42 11.58 13.50
C ARG A 185 -7.80 11.70 12.90
N ARG A 186 -8.09 12.87 12.34
CA ARG A 186 -9.26 13.15 11.49
C ARG A 186 -8.76 13.78 10.22
N GLY A 187 -9.10 13.22 9.10
CA GLY A 187 -8.55 13.74 7.84
C GLY A 187 -9.44 13.46 6.65
N VAL A 188 -9.21 14.27 5.61
CA VAL A 188 -9.80 14.07 4.30
C VAL A 188 -8.65 14.06 3.29
N THR A 189 -8.66 13.09 2.40
CA THR A 189 -7.67 12.94 1.33
C THR A 189 -8.39 12.85 -0.01
N ALA A 190 -8.04 13.72 -0.93
CA ALA A 190 -8.46 13.65 -2.32
C ALA A 190 -7.30 13.15 -3.17
N THR A 191 -7.50 12.09 -3.92
CA THR A 191 -6.46 11.49 -4.78
C THR A 191 -6.94 11.43 -6.22
N ALA A 192 -6.12 11.91 -7.13
CA ALA A 192 -6.27 11.72 -8.56
C ALA A 192 -5.19 10.74 -9.05
N ARG A 193 -5.58 9.69 -9.77
CA ARG A 193 -4.66 8.66 -10.29
C ARG A 193 -4.85 8.51 -11.78
N ALA A 194 -3.78 8.55 -12.55
CA ALA A 194 -3.80 8.26 -13.98
C ALA A 194 -4.25 6.80 -14.23
N LEU A 195 -4.95 6.55 -15.34
CA LEU A 195 -5.47 5.22 -15.66
C LEU A 195 -4.38 4.17 -15.90
N ASP A 196 -3.16 4.60 -16.27
CA ASP A 196 -1.99 3.70 -16.33
C ASP A 196 -1.53 3.22 -14.95
N GLY A 197 -2.13 3.75 -13.86
CA GLY A 197 -1.82 3.42 -12.48
C GLY A 197 -0.48 3.95 -11.97
N ARG A 198 0.35 4.51 -12.84
CA ARG A 198 1.73 4.91 -12.49
C ARG A 198 1.80 6.21 -11.71
N HIS A 199 0.94 7.16 -12.02
CA HIS A 199 0.97 8.51 -11.47
C HIS A 199 -0.22 8.74 -10.52
N ALA A 200 0.04 9.22 -9.32
CA ALA A 200 -0.99 9.61 -8.38
C ALA A 200 -0.62 10.94 -7.71
N LEU A 201 -1.60 11.82 -7.60
CA LEU A 201 -1.52 13.09 -6.88
C LEU A 201 -2.57 13.08 -5.78
N ALA A 202 -2.14 13.26 -4.52
CA ALA A 202 -3.02 13.29 -3.36
C ALA A 202 -2.89 14.63 -2.62
N ALA A 203 -4.02 15.21 -2.28
CA ALA A 203 -4.14 16.36 -1.39
C ALA A 203 -4.75 15.90 -0.07
N GLU A 204 -4.10 16.17 1.05
CA GLU A 204 -4.54 15.76 2.39
C GLU A 204 -4.74 16.99 3.28
N LEU A 205 -5.85 16.97 4.04
CA LEU A 205 -6.08 17.81 5.21
C LEU A 205 -6.25 16.88 6.40
N ALA A 206 -5.40 16.99 7.42
CA ALA A 206 -5.47 16.17 8.61
C ALA A 206 -5.33 17.01 9.88
N LEU A 207 -6.25 16.77 10.82
CA LEU A 207 -6.20 17.23 12.19
C LEU A 207 -5.67 16.07 13.04
N ARG A 208 -4.61 16.31 13.79
CA ARG A 208 -3.91 15.29 14.57
C ARG A 208 -3.75 15.77 16.01
N ASP A 209 -4.10 14.92 16.93
CA ASP A 209 -3.94 15.13 18.37
C ASP A 209 -3.17 13.96 18.94
N VAL A 210 -2.09 14.26 19.65
CA VAL A 210 -1.24 13.26 20.30
C VAL A 210 -1.46 13.32 21.80
N SER A 211 -1.96 12.21 22.34
CA SER A 211 -2.22 12.05 23.77
C SER A 211 -1.12 11.19 24.41
N PRO A 212 -0.22 11.78 25.22
CA PRO A 212 0.78 11.03 25.94
C PRO A 212 0.17 10.19 27.03
N ARG A 213 0.77 9.05 27.33
CA ARG A 213 0.30 8.14 28.37
C ARG A 213 0.45 8.80 29.75
N ARG A 214 -0.60 8.77 30.54
CA ARG A 214 -0.61 9.24 31.93
C ARG A 214 -0.13 8.16 32.90
N HIS A 215 0.48 8.59 34.00
CA HIS A 215 0.92 7.66 35.05
C HIS A 215 -0.32 7.15 35.82
N PRO A 216 -0.48 5.83 36.02
CA PRO A 216 -1.58 5.31 36.83
C PRO A 216 -1.50 5.86 38.28
N GLY A 217 -2.59 6.46 38.74
CA GLY A 217 -2.70 6.98 40.12
C GLY A 217 -2.09 8.38 40.37
N VAL A 218 -1.49 9.03 39.34
CA VAL A 218 -0.98 10.41 39.47
C VAL A 218 -1.58 11.27 38.36
N PRO A 219 -2.64 12.06 38.65
CA PRO A 219 -3.47 12.70 37.62
C PRO A 219 -2.76 13.64 36.67
N TYR A 220 -1.62 14.24 37.05
CA TYR A 220 -0.89 15.24 36.28
C TYR A 220 0.49 14.78 35.80
N ALA A 221 0.89 13.53 36.10
CA ALA A 221 2.17 13.01 35.69
C ALA A 221 2.05 12.16 34.41
N TYR A 222 2.88 12.44 33.43
CA TYR A 222 2.99 11.61 32.22
C TYR A 222 3.96 10.45 32.45
N ALA A 223 3.56 9.27 31.98
CA ALA A 223 4.46 8.12 31.91
C ALA A 223 5.32 8.14 30.63
N SER A 224 5.00 9.02 29.68
CA SER A 224 5.74 9.21 28.43
C SER A 224 6.98 10.07 28.64
N SER A 225 7.99 9.91 27.78
CA SER A 225 9.21 10.72 27.80
C SER A 225 8.94 12.20 27.50
N LEU A 226 9.85 13.07 27.92
CA LEU A 226 9.74 14.52 27.72
C LEU A 226 9.62 14.90 26.24
N GLY A 227 10.32 14.19 25.33
CA GLY A 227 10.23 14.41 23.89
C GLY A 227 8.83 14.15 23.33
N VAL A 228 8.17 13.09 23.79
CA VAL A 228 6.78 12.78 23.43
C VAL A 228 5.81 13.79 24.00
N VAL A 229 5.98 14.18 25.27
CA VAL A 229 5.14 15.19 25.93
C VAL A 229 5.26 16.54 25.22
N ALA A 230 6.46 16.94 24.81
CA ALA A 230 6.70 18.19 24.10
C ALA A 230 6.02 18.22 22.71
N ASP A 231 6.06 17.11 21.97
CA ASP A 231 5.40 17.00 20.67
C ASP A 231 3.87 16.91 20.81
N ALA A 232 3.36 16.40 21.95
CA ALA A 232 1.94 16.30 22.28
C ALA A 232 1.33 17.60 22.84
N ALA A 233 2.12 18.61 23.09
CA ALA A 233 1.65 19.81 23.79
C ALA A 233 0.58 20.60 23.02
N ARG A 234 0.35 20.32 21.74
CA ARG A 234 -0.65 20.98 20.91
C ARG A 234 -1.15 20.09 19.78
N PRO A 235 -2.45 20.18 19.43
CA PRO A 235 -2.96 19.59 18.22
C PRO A 235 -2.21 20.11 16.99
N SER A 236 -2.08 19.28 15.96
CA SER A 236 -1.40 19.62 14.71
C SER A 236 -2.36 19.57 13.53
N THR A 237 -2.32 20.61 12.71
CA THR A 237 -3.05 20.66 11.45
C THR A 237 -2.05 20.53 10.29
N LYS A 238 -2.24 19.50 9.47
CA LYS A 238 -1.44 19.26 8.27
C LYS A 238 -2.27 19.45 7.02
N THR A 239 -1.78 20.27 6.09
CA THR A 239 -2.21 20.25 4.70
C THR A 239 -1.02 19.88 3.84
N SER A 240 -1.17 18.87 3.00
CA SER A 240 -0.08 18.41 2.15
C SER A 240 -0.54 18.07 0.75
N LEU A 241 0.39 18.18 -0.20
CA LEU A 241 0.28 17.67 -1.55
C LEU A 241 1.35 16.61 -1.75
N LYS A 242 0.93 15.41 -2.17
CA LYS A 242 1.80 14.27 -2.36
C LYS A 242 1.68 13.74 -3.78
N TYR A 243 2.79 13.74 -4.50
CA TYR A 243 2.92 13.04 -5.77
C TYR A 243 3.56 11.68 -5.55
N THR A 244 3.06 10.66 -6.23
CA THR A 244 3.60 9.29 -6.20
C THR A 244 3.71 8.75 -7.62
N TYR A 245 4.90 8.25 -7.96
CA TYR A 245 5.15 7.44 -9.14
C TYR A 245 5.35 5.99 -8.71
N THR A 246 4.69 5.05 -9.38
CA THR A 246 4.81 3.61 -9.11
C THR A 246 4.94 2.86 -10.42
N GLU A 247 5.94 2.00 -10.51
CA GLU A 247 6.12 1.05 -11.61
C GLU A 247 6.35 -0.34 -11.02
N ASP A 248 5.41 -1.25 -11.29
CA ASP A 248 5.47 -2.63 -10.81
C ASP A 248 5.47 -3.59 -11.98
N ALA A 249 6.61 -4.22 -12.20
CA ALA A 249 6.83 -5.24 -13.22
C ALA A 249 7.23 -6.59 -12.59
N ARG A 250 6.82 -6.82 -11.33
CA ARG A 250 7.06 -8.09 -10.64
C ARG A 250 6.06 -9.15 -11.11
N ASP A 251 6.53 -10.39 -11.18
CA ASP A 251 5.70 -11.56 -11.46
C ASP A 251 4.63 -11.82 -10.38
N ASN A 252 4.95 -11.48 -9.13
CA ASN A 252 4.05 -11.62 -7.99
C ASN A 252 4.32 -10.51 -6.97
N PRO A 253 3.31 -9.76 -6.50
CA PRO A 253 3.50 -8.66 -5.56
C PRO A 253 3.94 -9.11 -4.15
N PHE A 254 3.57 -10.35 -3.73
CA PHE A 254 3.81 -10.85 -2.38
C PHE A 254 5.07 -11.68 -2.25
N VAL A 255 5.34 -12.54 -3.23
CA VAL A 255 6.46 -13.49 -3.23
C VAL A 255 7.18 -13.45 -4.58
N PRO A 256 7.73 -12.29 -4.96
CA PRO A 256 8.30 -12.09 -6.28
C PRO A 256 9.54 -12.97 -6.52
N THR A 257 9.65 -13.46 -7.76
CA THR A 257 10.80 -14.24 -8.21
C THR A 257 11.51 -13.61 -9.39
N ALA A 258 10.82 -12.75 -10.13
CA ALA A 258 11.34 -12.01 -11.27
C ALA A 258 10.75 -10.60 -11.33
N GLY A 259 11.44 -9.71 -12.04
CA GLY A 259 10.95 -8.38 -12.32
C GLY A 259 11.51 -7.29 -11.42
N SER A 260 10.88 -6.12 -11.44
CA SER A 260 11.31 -4.94 -10.73
C SER A 260 10.12 -4.14 -10.18
N TYR A 261 10.38 -3.40 -9.14
CA TYR A 261 9.44 -2.45 -8.54
C TYR A 261 10.16 -1.15 -8.24
N LEU A 262 9.55 -0.05 -8.64
CA LEU A 262 9.98 1.30 -8.31
C LEU A 262 8.80 2.08 -7.78
N ARG A 263 8.96 2.67 -6.62
CA ARG A 263 8.04 3.67 -6.09
C ARG A 263 8.81 4.87 -5.61
N ALA A 264 8.44 6.03 -6.10
CA ALA A 264 9.00 7.30 -5.67
C ALA A 264 7.86 8.22 -5.24
N SER A 265 7.96 8.85 -4.09
CA SER A 265 6.97 9.82 -3.63
C SER A 265 7.62 11.07 -3.08
N PHE A 266 6.99 12.19 -3.36
CA PHE A 266 7.36 13.50 -2.83
C PHE A 266 6.11 14.13 -2.20
N GLU A 267 6.24 14.61 -0.98
CA GLU A 267 5.19 15.26 -0.22
C GLU A 267 5.67 16.62 0.28
N GLY A 268 4.92 17.66 -0.04
CA GLY A 268 5.09 19.01 0.51
C GLY A 268 3.91 19.32 1.42
N ALA A 269 4.18 19.69 2.66
CA ALA A 269 3.18 20.14 3.63
C ALA A 269 3.43 21.60 3.98
N GLY A 270 2.37 22.35 4.34
CA GLY A 270 2.50 23.74 4.80
C GLY A 270 1.70 24.76 4.01
N LEU A 271 0.74 24.33 3.18
CA LEU A 271 -0.19 25.27 2.51
C LEU A 271 -1.07 25.99 3.52
N MET A 272 -1.59 25.27 4.49
CA MET A 272 -2.34 25.77 5.64
C MET A 272 -2.02 24.89 6.85
N GLY A 273 -2.15 25.44 8.05
CA GLY A 273 -1.89 24.73 9.30
C GLY A 273 -0.53 25.08 9.92
N ASP A 274 -0.11 24.26 10.86
CA ASP A 274 1.08 24.49 11.70
C ASP A 274 2.24 23.54 11.39
N THR A 275 2.07 22.67 10.40
CA THR A 275 3.07 21.66 10.01
C THR A 275 3.58 21.96 8.60
N SER A 276 4.89 22.26 8.48
CA SER A 276 5.53 22.56 7.19
C SER A 276 6.77 21.69 7.00
N PHE A 277 6.78 20.87 5.95
CA PHE A 277 7.93 20.02 5.61
C PHE A 277 7.94 19.62 4.14
N ALA A 278 9.10 19.21 3.67
CA ALA A 278 9.29 18.47 2.44
C ALA A 278 9.76 17.05 2.78
N LYS A 279 9.10 16.02 2.20
CA LYS A 279 9.39 14.60 2.44
C LYS A 279 9.51 13.86 1.13
N GLY A 280 10.64 13.19 0.93
CA GLY A 280 10.87 12.31 -0.20
C GLY A 280 11.06 10.87 0.24
N VAL A 281 10.51 9.91 -0.50
CA VAL A 281 10.70 8.47 -0.26
C VAL A 281 10.88 7.77 -1.59
N VAL A 282 11.85 6.85 -1.65
CA VAL A 282 12.11 6.00 -2.80
C VAL A 282 12.20 4.54 -2.33
N GLU A 283 11.56 3.64 -3.05
CA GLU A 283 11.58 2.19 -2.84
C GLU A 283 11.92 1.50 -4.15
N LEU A 284 12.91 0.63 -4.11
CA LEU A 284 13.44 -0.10 -5.25
C LEU A 284 13.48 -1.59 -4.93
N GLN A 285 13.03 -2.41 -5.86
CA GLN A 285 13.19 -3.86 -5.76
C GLN A 285 13.62 -4.41 -7.11
N ARG A 286 14.52 -5.37 -7.09
CA ARG A 286 14.92 -6.15 -8.27
C ARG A 286 14.95 -7.62 -7.90
N HIS A 287 14.23 -8.43 -8.66
CA HIS A 287 14.14 -9.87 -8.49
C HIS A 287 14.71 -10.54 -9.74
N ILE A 288 15.71 -11.39 -9.54
CA ILE A 288 16.48 -12.02 -10.61
C ILE A 288 16.34 -13.53 -10.45
N PRO A 289 15.67 -14.23 -11.39
CA PRO A 289 15.67 -15.68 -11.40
C PRO A 289 17.10 -16.18 -11.72
N LEU A 290 17.63 -17.05 -10.87
CA LEU A 290 18.99 -17.60 -11.04
C LEU A 290 18.95 -19.01 -11.63
N SER A 291 18.06 -19.84 -11.12
CA SER A 291 17.90 -21.24 -11.52
C SER A 291 16.51 -21.72 -11.16
N SER A 292 16.22 -22.98 -11.41
CA SER A 292 14.96 -23.59 -11.04
C SER A 292 15.17 -24.98 -10.44
N VAL A 293 14.27 -25.39 -9.55
CA VAL A 293 14.25 -26.73 -8.95
C VAL A 293 13.01 -27.46 -9.46
N VAL A 294 13.21 -28.64 -10.02
CA VAL A 294 12.14 -29.51 -10.49
C VAL A 294 11.66 -30.38 -9.34
N LEU A 295 10.42 -30.19 -8.91
CA LEU A 295 9.81 -30.95 -7.79
C LEU A 295 8.89 -32.08 -8.28
N GLY A 296 8.55 -32.09 -9.58
CA GLY A 296 7.68 -33.09 -10.22
C GLY A 296 7.59 -32.86 -11.73
N PRO A 297 6.85 -33.72 -12.46
CA PRO A 297 6.83 -33.68 -13.93
C PRO A 297 6.40 -32.32 -14.51
N GLU A 298 5.56 -31.58 -13.81
CA GLU A 298 5.04 -30.28 -14.25
C GLU A 298 5.37 -29.13 -13.28
N THR A 299 6.09 -29.39 -12.16
CA THR A 299 6.30 -28.40 -11.13
C THR A 299 7.77 -27.97 -11.13
N VAL A 300 8.01 -26.78 -11.66
CA VAL A 300 9.32 -26.13 -11.67
C VAL A 300 9.22 -24.83 -10.85
N LEU A 301 10.01 -24.75 -9.77
CA LEU A 301 10.00 -23.58 -8.89
C LEU A 301 11.33 -22.82 -8.96
N PRO A 302 11.30 -21.49 -9.12
CA PRO A 302 12.50 -20.71 -9.32
C PRO A 302 13.30 -20.53 -8.02
N VAL A 303 14.62 -20.49 -8.16
CA VAL A 303 15.55 -19.91 -7.20
C VAL A 303 15.85 -18.50 -7.66
N SER A 304 15.72 -17.52 -6.76
CA SER A 304 15.80 -16.10 -7.14
C SER A 304 16.65 -15.30 -6.17
N LEU A 305 17.36 -14.31 -6.69
CA LEU A 305 18.02 -13.28 -5.90
C LEU A 305 17.12 -12.03 -5.87
N SER A 306 16.79 -11.58 -4.69
CA SER A 306 16.00 -10.36 -4.46
C SER A 306 16.89 -9.30 -3.82
N LEU A 307 16.97 -8.15 -4.46
CA LEU A 307 17.66 -6.95 -3.96
C LEU A 307 16.61 -5.86 -3.74
N CYS A 308 16.49 -5.40 -2.52
CA CYS A 308 15.53 -4.36 -2.16
C CYS A 308 16.27 -3.23 -1.45
N ALA A 309 15.89 -1.99 -1.77
CA ALA A 309 16.42 -0.79 -1.14
C ALA A 309 15.28 0.21 -0.93
N SER A 310 15.27 0.88 0.20
CA SER A 310 14.38 2.01 0.46
C SER A 310 15.13 3.13 1.15
N GLY A 311 14.79 4.36 0.78
CA GLY A 311 15.37 5.55 1.38
C GLY A 311 14.32 6.64 1.51
N GLY A 312 14.45 7.49 2.51
CA GLY A 312 13.58 8.65 2.67
C GLY A 312 14.22 9.70 3.55
N ALA A 313 13.87 10.94 3.26
CA ALA A 313 14.26 12.09 4.05
C ALA A 313 13.07 13.03 4.22
N ILE A 314 12.96 13.64 5.39
CA ILE A 314 11.99 14.68 5.70
C ILE A 314 12.73 15.86 6.28
N ARG A 315 12.40 17.06 5.82
CA ARG A 315 12.98 18.29 6.32
C ARG A 315 11.90 19.32 6.60
N PRO A 316 11.81 19.82 7.84
CA PRO A 316 10.91 20.91 8.15
C PRO A 316 11.41 22.22 7.51
N PHE A 317 10.49 23.13 7.22
CA PHE A 317 10.79 24.48 6.73
C PHE A 317 9.77 25.49 7.24
N GLY A 318 10.05 26.79 6.98
CA GLY A 318 9.16 27.88 7.39
C GLY A 318 9.03 27.97 8.92
N PRO A 319 7.80 28.09 9.44
CA PRO A 319 7.56 28.23 10.87
C PRO A 319 7.77 26.94 11.68
N SER A 320 7.94 25.80 11.02
CA SER A 320 8.15 24.50 11.70
C SER A 320 9.62 24.30 12.00
N GLU A 321 10.02 24.47 13.26
CA GLU A 321 11.41 24.21 13.69
C GLU A 321 11.75 22.73 13.71
N ARG A 322 10.77 21.86 13.93
CA ARG A 322 10.92 20.39 14.03
C ARG A 322 9.82 19.66 13.28
N THR A 323 10.15 18.47 12.79
CA THR A 323 9.18 17.56 12.21
C THR A 323 8.24 17.03 13.28
N PHE A 324 6.92 17.05 13.03
CA PHE A 324 5.94 16.47 13.92
C PHE A 324 6.14 14.95 14.02
N PHE A 325 5.86 14.38 15.19
CA PHE A 325 6.13 12.97 15.50
C PHE A 325 5.55 12.00 14.44
N SER A 326 4.30 12.22 14.06
CA SER A 326 3.60 11.35 13.10
C SER A 326 4.15 11.38 11.68
N ASP A 327 4.92 12.41 11.33
CA ASP A 327 5.52 12.56 9.99
C ASP A 327 6.91 11.95 9.90
N ARG A 328 7.57 11.70 11.05
CA ARG A 328 8.91 11.11 11.11
C ARG A 328 8.93 9.67 10.61
N PHE A 329 10.09 9.23 10.19
CA PHE A 329 10.32 7.84 9.84
C PHE A 329 10.54 6.97 11.08
N ASN A 330 10.15 5.69 10.94
CA ASN A 330 10.44 4.63 11.90
C ASN A 330 11.16 3.49 11.19
N LEU A 331 11.92 2.68 11.94
CA LEU A 331 12.67 1.55 11.40
C LEU A 331 12.65 0.38 12.38
N GLY A 332 12.56 -0.83 11.83
CA GLY A 332 12.46 -2.10 12.55
C GLY A 332 11.20 -2.86 12.15
N GLY A 333 11.17 -4.12 12.48
CA GLY A 333 10.08 -5.04 12.19
C GLY A 333 10.45 -6.15 11.19
N PRO A 334 9.64 -7.23 11.17
CA PRO A 334 9.96 -8.46 10.44
C PRO A 334 10.02 -8.30 8.93
N MET A 335 9.41 -7.25 8.37
CA MET A 335 9.36 -7.02 6.92
C MET A 335 10.29 -5.90 6.44
N THR A 336 10.84 -5.08 7.37
CA THR A 336 11.68 -3.93 7.02
C THR A 336 13.14 -4.11 7.42
N LEU A 337 13.39 -4.27 8.72
CA LEU A 337 14.72 -4.54 9.26
C LEU A 337 14.62 -5.72 10.24
N ARG A 338 14.74 -6.92 9.72
CA ARG A 338 14.59 -8.17 10.47
C ARG A 338 15.61 -8.25 11.62
N GLY A 339 15.19 -8.82 12.76
CA GLY A 339 16.02 -8.90 13.98
C GLY A 339 15.81 -7.72 14.94
N PHE A 340 15.16 -6.64 14.49
CA PHE A 340 14.74 -5.52 15.34
C PHE A 340 13.22 -5.53 15.51
N PRO A 341 12.68 -5.25 16.72
CA PRO A 341 11.25 -5.09 16.90
C PRO A 341 10.75 -3.85 16.15
N PHE A 342 9.43 -3.70 16.03
CA PHE A 342 8.83 -2.49 15.48
C PHE A 342 9.36 -1.26 16.23
N HIS A 343 9.68 -0.20 15.47
CA HIS A 343 10.26 1.04 15.99
C HIS A 343 11.49 0.81 16.89
N GLY A 344 12.14 -0.36 16.76
CA GLY A 344 13.25 -0.77 17.62
C GLY A 344 14.58 -0.14 17.27
N ALA A 345 14.77 0.27 16.01
CA ALA A 345 16.00 0.88 15.53
C ALA A 345 15.83 2.39 15.34
N GLY A 346 16.76 3.20 15.86
CA GLY A 346 16.78 4.64 15.68
C GLY A 346 16.82 5.45 16.96
N PRO A 347 16.57 6.77 16.88
CA PRO A 347 16.57 7.68 18.02
C PRO A 347 15.52 7.27 19.07
N ARG A 348 15.97 7.24 20.33
CA ARG A 348 15.11 6.90 21.47
C ARG A 348 15.34 7.87 22.62
N ALA A 349 14.30 8.12 23.40
CA ALA A 349 14.40 8.86 24.65
C ALA A 349 15.26 8.11 25.67
N PRO A 350 15.97 8.81 26.56
CA PRO A 350 16.62 8.21 27.71
C PRO A 350 15.63 7.40 28.57
N LYS A 351 16.08 6.28 29.10
CA LYS A 351 15.22 5.39 29.90
C LYS A 351 14.75 6.06 31.22
N GLU A 352 15.56 6.98 31.70
CA GLU A 352 15.36 7.73 32.94
C GLU A 352 14.18 8.71 32.83
N GLU A 353 13.81 9.13 31.62
CA GLU A 353 12.70 10.01 31.37
C GLU A 353 11.33 9.30 31.43
N GLY A 354 11.32 7.99 31.59
CA GLY A 354 10.08 7.20 31.55
C GLY A 354 9.75 6.68 30.13
N GLY A 355 8.49 6.38 29.87
CA GLY A 355 8.04 5.88 28.60
C GLY A 355 8.01 4.35 28.52
N CYS A 356 8.22 3.81 27.33
CA CYS A 356 8.24 2.38 27.05
C CYS A 356 9.49 1.71 27.63
N LYS A 357 9.41 0.40 27.85
CA LYS A 357 10.59 -0.40 28.23
C LYS A 357 11.72 -0.20 27.21
N GLY A 358 12.78 0.48 27.63
CA GLY A 358 13.91 0.85 26.77
C GLY A 358 13.87 2.27 26.21
N GLY A 359 12.97 3.12 26.69
CA GLY A 359 12.72 4.50 26.24
C GLY A 359 11.77 4.57 25.06
N ASP A 360 11.12 5.69 24.87
CA ASP A 360 10.21 5.91 23.75
C ASP A 360 10.96 6.04 22.43
N ALA A 361 10.43 5.45 21.36
CA ALA A 361 10.92 5.67 20.01
C ALA A 361 10.52 7.08 19.55
N LEU A 362 11.48 7.90 19.17
CA LEU A 362 11.25 9.29 18.77
C LEU A 362 11.12 9.47 17.25
N GLY A 363 11.38 8.41 16.48
CA GLY A 363 11.47 8.50 15.03
C GLY A 363 12.73 9.22 14.56
N GLY A 364 12.86 9.42 13.25
CA GLY A 364 14.00 10.10 12.65
C GLY A 364 13.63 10.80 11.35
N ASP A 365 14.51 11.66 10.89
CA ASP A 365 14.28 12.48 9.69
C ASP A 365 14.83 11.82 8.43
N ILE A 366 15.84 10.97 8.58
CA ILE A 366 16.50 10.28 7.47
C ILE A 366 16.48 8.77 7.74
N ARG A 367 15.93 8.03 6.80
CA ARG A 367 15.86 6.57 6.84
C ARG A 367 16.47 5.97 5.58
N TYR A 368 17.24 4.92 5.72
CA TYR A 368 17.55 4.01 4.64
C TYR A 368 17.55 2.57 5.12
N ALA A 369 17.16 1.68 4.24
CA ALA A 369 17.20 0.23 4.47
C ALA A 369 17.48 -0.47 3.15
N ALA A 370 18.27 -1.52 3.19
CA ALA A 370 18.48 -2.40 2.06
C ALA A 370 18.53 -3.86 2.51
N SER A 371 18.13 -4.73 1.61
CA SER A 371 18.18 -6.18 1.83
C SER A 371 18.60 -6.90 0.57
N ALA A 372 19.37 -7.97 0.77
CA ALA A 372 19.63 -8.98 -0.24
C ALA A 372 19.14 -10.33 0.27
N SER A 373 18.37 -11.05 -0.54
CA SER A 373 17.85 -12.35 -0.16
C SER A 373 17.89 -13.35 -1.30
N LEU A 374 18.36 -14.57 -0.99
CA LEU A 374 18.29 -15.71 -1.88
C LEU A 374 17.04 -16.52 -1.55
N GLY A 375 16.07 -16.51 -2.46
CA GLY A 375 14.82 -17.24 -2.35
C GLY A 375 14.90 -18.61 -3.05
N PHE A 376 14.39 -19.65 -2.41
CA PHE A 376 14.38 -21.02 -2.95
C PHE A 376 13.08 -21.73 -2.56
N PRO A 377 12.66 -22.77 -3.29
CA PRO A 377 11.52 -23.59 -2.88
C PRO A 377 11.73 -24.14 -1.48
N PHE A 378 10.66 -24.16 -0.67
CA PHE A 378 10.78 -24.69 0.69
C PHE A 378 11.25 -26.16 0.67
N PRO A 379 12.16 -26.61 1.56
CA PRO A 379 12.75 -27.95 1.49
C PRO A 379 11.75 -29.11 1.58
N VAL A 380 10.58 -28.87 2.20
CA VAL A 380 9.49 -29.86 2.27
C VAL A 380 8.61 -29.74 1.04
N LYS A 381 8.59 -30.76 0.17
CA LYS A 381 7.88 -30.76 -1.11
C LYS A 381 6.41 -30.32 -1.00
N ALA A 382 5.66 -30.85 -0.03
CA ALA A 382 4.27 -30.50 0.17
C ALA A 382 4.06 -28.98 0.47
N MET A 383 4.96 -28.40 1.28
CA MET A 383 4.91 -26.96 1.58
C MET A 383 5.34 -26.13 0.37
N ALA A 384 6.36 -26.56 -0.38
CA ALA A 384 6.76 -25.87 -1.61
C ALA A 384 5.63 -25.84 -2.63
N MET A 385 4.90 -26.97 -2.81
CA MET A 385 3.70 -27.04 -3.68
C MET A 385 2.54 -26.18 -3.16
N ALA A 386 2.44 -25.98 -1.85
CA ALA A 386 1.47 -25.07 -1.22
C ALA A 386 1.90 -23.60 -1.27
N GLY A 387 2.99 -23.26 -1.98
CA GLY A 387 3.43 -21.87 -2.19
C GLY A 387 4.38 -21.33 -1.11
N TRP A 388 4.92 -22.18 -0.24
CA TRP A 388 5.95 -21.78 0.71
C TRP A 388 7.33 -21.66 0.03
N ARG A 389 8.07 -20.62 0.41
CA ARG A 389 9.45 -20.38 -0.03
C ARG A 389 10.37 -20.15 1.15
N GLY A 390 11.58 -20.68 1.05
CA GLY A 390 12.68 -20.39 1.96
C GLY A 390 13.49 -19.18 1.48
N TYR A 391 14.10 -18.46 2.42
CA TYR A 391 14.98 -17.32 2.13
C TYR A 391 16.20 -17.35 3.05
N LEU A 392 17.36 -17.09 2.46
CA LEU A 392 18.55 -16.63 3.18
C LEU A 392 18.64 -15.12 2.96
N PHE A 393 18.80 -14.33 4.00
CA PHE A 393 18.80 -12.89 3.85
C PHE A 393 19.89 -12.19 4.66
N THR A 394 20.27 -11.03 4.16
CA THR A 394 20.97 -9.99 4.91
C THR A 394 20.22 -8.68 4.79
N ASN A 395 20.12 -7.94 5.88
CA ASN A 395 19.53 -6.61 5.90
C ASN A 395 20.52 -5.62 6.48
N LEU A 396 20.47 -4.41 5.99
CA LEU A 396 21.13 -3.24 6.58
C LEU A 396 20.15 -2.07 6.63
N GLY A 397 20.32 -1.17 7.59
CA GLY A 397 19.49 0.03 7.67
C GLY A 397 19.92 0.97 8.78
N ASN A 398 19.49 2.21 8.63
CA ASN A 398 19.70 3.25 9.64
C ASN A 398 18.51 4.20 9.67
N LEU A 399 18.29 4.78 10.85
CA LEU A 399 17.34 5.84 11.10
C LEU A 399 18.03 6.88 11.96
N THR A 400 18.05 8.13 11.51
CA THR A 400 18.80 9.20 12.14
C THR A 400 18.11 10.56 11.95
N THR A 401 18.62 11.59 12.58
CA THR A 401 18.18 12.99 12.45
C THR A 401 19.21 13.81 11.67
N TRP A 402 18.82 14.99 11.19
CA TRP A 402 19.71 15.90 10.46
C TRP A 402 20.92 16.36 11.31
N ASP A 403 20.79 16.39 12.63
CA ASP A 403 21.84 16.80 13.54
C ASP A 403 22.98 15.79 13.68
N THR A 404 22.78 14.58 13.14
CA THR A 404 23.76 13.50 13.23
C THR A 404 24.90 13.74 12.22
N PRO A 405 26.18 13.77 12.64
CA PRO A 405 27.29 13.93 11.72
C PRO A 405 27.39 12.80 10.70
N LEU A 406 27.70 13.10 9.44
CA LEU A 406 27.81 12.12 8.35
C LEU A 406 28.72 10.93 8.66
N LYS A 407 29.81 11.16 9.41
CA LYS A 407 30.74 10.11 9.85
C LYS A 407 30.07 9.04 10.72
N GLN A 408 28.96 9.37 11.41
CA GLN A 408 28.22 8.44 12.25
C GLN A 408 27.23 7.59 11.45
N TYR A 409 26.78 8.01 10.26
CA TYR A 409 25.83 7.24 9.45
C TYR A 409 26.30 5.81 9.19
N GLY A 410 27.54 5.63 8.70
CA GLY A 410 28.10 4.32 8.48
C GLY A 410 28.35 3.54 9.78
N ARG A 411 28.67 4.23 10.87
CA ARG A 411 28.95 3.64 12.19
C ARG A 411 27.68 3.09 12.85
N ASP A 412 26.56 3.80 12.66
CA ASP A 412 25.26 3.47 13.25
C ASP A 412 24.39 2.61 12.33
N THR A 413 24.90 2.20 11.17
CA THR A 413 24.19 1.27 10.29
C THR A 413 24.03 -0.08 10.99
N ARG A 414 22.78 -0.52 11.14
CA ARG A 414 22.41 -1.82 11.69
C ARG A 414 22.56 -2.86 10.62
N VAL A 415 22.98 -4.05 11.01
CA VAL A 415 23.15 -5.19 10.10
C VAL A 415 22.57 -6.45 10.76
N SER A 416 21.78 -7.19 10.03
CA SER A 416 21.28 -8.50 10.45
C SER A 416 21.33 -9.49 9.30
N VAL A 417 21.45 -10.78 9.67
CA VAL A 417 21.43 -11.91 8.74
C VAL A 417 20.49 -12.97 9.28
N GLY A 418 19.96 -13.80 8.42
CA GLY A 418 19.07 -14.85 8.89
C GLY A 418 18.45 -15.70 7.81
N VAL A 419 17.49 -16.50 8.25
CA VAL A 419 16.67 -17.36 7.41
C VAL A 419 15.21 -17.01 7.59
N ALA A 420 14.41 -17.17 6.54
CA ALA A 420 12.98 -16.95 6.60
C ALA A 420 12.23 -18.01 5.80
N ALA A 421 11.00 -18.26 6.22
CA ALA A 421 9.99 -18.95 5.44
C ALA A 421 8.86 -17.97 5.14
N ALA A 422 8.49 -17.86 3.88
CA ALA A 422 7.36 -17.01 3.48
C ALA A 422 6.35 -17.82 2.69
N TRP A 423 5.08 -17.47 2.90
CA TRP A 423 3.95 -18.09 2.23
C TRP A 423 3.10 -17.02 1.55
N ASN A 424 2.77 -17.29 0.30
CA ASN A 424 1.77 -16.51 -0.42
C ASN A 424 0.37 -17.01 -0.02
N LEU A 425 -0.33 -16.24 0.78
CA LEU A 425 -1.67 -16.58 1.25
C LEU A 425 -2.68 -16.35 0.13
N MET A 426 -2.76 -17.30 -0.81
CA MET A 426 -3.74 -17.32 -1.93
C MET A 426 -3.82 -16.00 -2.73
N GLY A 427 -2.72 -15.26 -2.88
CA GLY A 427 -2.72 -13.98 -3.59
C GLY A 427 -3.29 -12.79 -2.80
N VAL A 428 -3.65 -12.98 -1.53
CA VAL A 428 -4.21 -11.92 -0.67
C VAL A 428 -3.13 -11.28 0.19
N GLY A 429 -2.06 -12.02 0.51
CA GLY A 429 -1.03 -11.53 1.40
C GLY A 429 0.19 -12.42 1.50
N ARG A 430 1.19 -11.93 2.25
CA ARG A 430 2.42 -12.66 2.58
C ARG A 430 2.49 -12.90 4.08
N LEU A 431 2.60 -14.16 4.48
CA LEU A 431 3.00 -14.55 5.83
C LEU A 431 4.50 -14.86 5.82
N GLU A 432 5.25 -14.31 6.75
CA GLU A 432 6.67 -14.55 6.88
C GLU A 432 7.04 -14.91 8.32
N ILE A 433 7.82 -15.96 8.47
CA ILE A 433 8.44 -16.38 9.73
C ILE A 433 9.94 -16.25 9.51
N ASN A 434 10.62 -15.45 10.30
CA ASN A 434 12.06 -15.29 10.15
C ASN A 434 12.82 -15.47 11.47
N TYR A 435 14.03 -15.99 11.32
CA TYR A 435 15.01 -16.14 12.38
C TYR A 435 16.22 -15.28 12.01
N ALA A 436 16.40 -14.17 12.73
CA ALA A 436 17.39 -13.16 12.41
C ALA A 436 18.41 -12.97 13.52
N ARG A 437 19.69 -13.00 13.18
CA ARG A 437 20.79 -12.63 14.08
C ARG A 437 21.24 -11.21 13.74
N VAL A 438 21.22 -10.35 14.75
CA VAL A 438 21.74 -8.98 14.64
C VAL A 438 23.26 -9.03 14.78
N LEU A 439 23.96 -8.59 13.74
CA LEU A 439 25.43 -8.51 13.71
C LEU A 439 25.94 -7.16 14.22
N ARG A 440 25.16 -6.08 13.91
CA ARG A 440 25.53 -4.73 14.28
C ARG A 440 24.29 -3.94 14.70
N ARG A 441 24.39 -3.20 15.80
CA ARG A 441 23.32 -2.37 16.36
C ARG A 441 23.91 -1.10 17.00
N SER A 442 23.08 -0.08 17.20
CA SER A 442 23.42 1.07 18.02
C SER A 442 23.11 0.77 19.51
N PRO A 443 23.83 1.38 20.45
CA PRO A 443 23.63 1.16 21.90
C PRO A 443 22.22 1.46 22.41
N ARG A 444 21.50 2.35 21.74
CA ARG A 444 20.13 2.77 22.11
C ARG A 444 19.04 1.93 21.45
N ASP A 445 19.38 1.03 20.52
CA ASP A 445 18.39 0.21 19.85
C ASP A 445 17.72 -0.76 20.81
N LEU A 446 16.41 -0.97 20.62
CA LEU A 446 15.74 -2.12 21.22
C LEU A 446 16.18 -3.38 20.48
N TYR A 447 16.65 -4.31 21.24
CA TYR A 447 17.05 -5.62 20.75
C TYR A 447 16.33 -6.69 21.56
N ARG A 448 15.76 -7.67 20.87
CA ARG A 448 15.22 -8.86 21.51
C ARG A 448 16.26 -9.99 21.39
N GLU A 449 16.57 -10.63 22.49
CA GLU A 449 17.41 -11.82 22.49
C GLU A 449 16.77 -13.02 21.75
N ARG A 450 15.45 -12.96 21.55
CA ARG A 450 14.71 -13.97 20.80
C ARG A 450 14.71 -13.60 19.31
N PRO A 451 15.47 -14.34 18.49
CA PRO A 451 15.67 -14.00 17.09
C PRO A 451 14.47 -14.34 16.17
N LEU A 452 13.42 -15.01 16.68
CA LEU A 452 12.25 -15.41 15.90
C LEU A 452 11.25 -14.28 15.82
N GLN A 453 10.83 -13.94 14.60
CA GLN A 453 9.83 -12.93 14.31
C GLN A 453 8.80 -13.45 13.32
N PHE A 454 7.58 -12.98 13.45
CA PHE A 454 6.47 -13.25 12.52
C PHE A 454 6.07 -11.94 11.85
N GLY A 455 5.90 -11.97 10.55
CA GLY A 455 5.44 -10.84 9.75
C GLY A 455 4.24 -11.24 8.90
N PHE A 456 3.26 -10.36 8.83
CA PHE A 456 2.12 -10.50 7.93
C PHE A 456 1.98 -9.22 7.12
N GLY A 457 2.02 -9.34 5.81
CA GLY A 457 1.84 -8.23 4.87
C GLY A 457 0.64 -8.52 3.97
N VAL A 458 -0.30 -7.59 3.92
CA VAL A 458 -1.44 -7.59 3.00
C VAL A 458 -1.30 -6.37 2.10
N SER A 459 -1.49 -6.54 0.81
CA SER A 459 -1.69 -5.43 -0.11
C SER A 459 -3.18 -5.36 -0.42
N PHE A 460 -3.80 -4.25 -0.11
CA PHE A 460 -5.10 -3.91 -0.64
C PHE A 460 -4.83 -2.91 -1.77
N GLU A 461 -5.12 -3.32 -3.00
CA GLU A 461 -5.20 -2.43 -4.15
C GLU A 461 -6.52 -1.66 -4.16
#